data_2f947dc403a5ca0e1bebc0a9a245d651
#
_entry.id   2f947dc403a5ca0e1bebc0a9a245d651
#
_cell.length_a   1.000
_cell.length_b   1.000
_cell.length_c   1.000
_cell.angle_alpha   90.00
_cell.angle_beta   90.00
_cell.angle_gamma   90.00
#
_symmetry.space_group_name_H-M   'P 1'
#
loop_
_entity.id
_entity.type
_entity.pdbx_description
1 polymer ?
#
loop_
_entity_poly.entity_id
_entity_poly.type
_entity_poly.pdbx_seq_one_letter_code
_entity_poly.pdbx_strand_id
1 'polypeptide(L)'
;WEELKSVVFFWIDQGIRIFRVDNPHTKPFPFWEWLIAEIRKDYPEVIFLSEAFTRPKVMKRLAKIGFNQSYTYFTWRNSKKEITDYMIELTQTEQKEYFRPNFWPNTPDILPEFLQFGGRPAFVIKLVLAATLSSNYGIYGPAFELCVNEAVPGKEEYLNSEKYEIKQWNWDQSGNLKQFIARVNRIRRENPALQTTWNLKFYEVDNEYLLFYGKETADGAESILTVVNLDPYHTQSGWLKIPIYEFGISPDQPYLCHDLLSDDKYIW
;
A
#
# COMPACT_ATOMS: atom_id res chain seq x y z
N TRP A 1 3.62 25.99 21.21
CA TRP A 1 2.77 24.81 20.93
C TRP A 1 1.32 25.21 20.72
N GLU A 2 0.74 26.08 21.56
CA GLU A 2 -0.66 26.51 21.43
C GLU A 2 -0.96 27.15 20.08
N GLU A 3 -0.08 27.99 19.55
CA GLU A 3 -0.22 28.58 18.23
C GLU A 3 -0.26 27.53 17.11
N LEU A 4 0.60 26.50 17.17
CA LEU A 4 0.59 25.40 16.20
C LEU A 4 -0.67 24.53 16.35
N LYS A 5 -1.17 24.37 17.56
CA LYS A 5 -2.46 23.72 17.81
C LYS A 5 -3.60 24.48 17.16
N SER A 6 -3.62 25.81 17.29
CA SER A 6 -4.68 26.65 16.71
C SER A 6 -4.76 26.52 15.19
N VAL A 7 -3.63 26.34 14.51
CA VAL A 7 -3.63 26.07 13.06
C VAL A 7 -4.36 24.79 12.70
N VAL A 8 -4.15 23.71 13.46
CA VAL A 8 -4.85 22.44 13.22
C VAL A 8 -6.34 22.59 13.52
N PHE A 9 -6.71 23.24 14.63
CA PHE A 9 -8.12 23.51 14.95
C PHE A 9 -8.81 24.34 13.89
N PHE A 10 -8.13 25.37 13.36
CA PHE A 10 -8.66 26.16 12.25
C PHE A 10 -9.09 25.27 11.07
N TRP A 11 -8.23 24.32 10.66
CA TRP A 11 -8.56 23.42 9.56
C TRP A 11 -9.63 22.38 9.93
N ILE A 12 -9.68 21.93 11.19
CA ILE A 12 -10.76 21.09 11.69
C ILE A 12 -12.11 21.82 11.59
N ASP A 13 -12.15 23.10 11.93
CA ASP A 13 -13.34 23.95 11.83
C ASP A 13 -13.77 24.16 10.36
N GLN A 14 -12.82 24.13 9.41
CA GLN A 14 -13.11 24.10 7.97
C GLN A 14 -13.57 22.73 7.46
N GLY A 15 -13.68 21.73 8.31
CA GLY A 15 -14.17 20.39 7.96
C GLY A 15 -13.08 19.36 7.65
N ILE A 16 -11.80 19.70 7.78
CA ILE A 16 -10.71 18.74 7.57
C ILE A 16 -10.64 17.76 8.75
N ARG A 17 -10.55 16.46 8.45
CA ARG A 17 -10.49 15.38 9.45
C ARG A 17 -9.27 14.46 9.30
N ILE A 18 -8.53 14.58 8.20
CA ILE A 18 -7.34 13.78 7.93
C ILE A 18 -6.16 14.71 7.62
N PHE A 19 -5.10 14.58 8.39
CA PHE A 19 -3.87 15.38 8.25
C PHE A 19 -2.70 14.47 7.90
N ARG A 20 -2.14 14.66 6.72
CA ARG A 20 -0.82 14.11 6.39
C ARG A 20 0.23 15.06 6.95
N VAL A 21 1.08 14.56 7.81
CA VAL A 21 2.15 15.34 8.44
C VAL A 21 3.47 15.04 7.74
N ASP A 22 4.00 16.04 7.09
CA ASP A 22 5.30 16.03 6.44
C ASP A 22 6.43 15.98 7.47
N ASN A 23 7.32 15.00 7.35
CA ASN A 23 8.52 14.85 8.16
C ASN A 23 8.30 15.10 9.68
N PRO A 24 7.34 14.42 10.35
CA PRO A 24 7.05 14.69 11.77
C PRO A 24 8.26 14.44 12.67
N HIS A 25 9.23 13.65 12.25
CA HIS A 25 10.45 13.38 13.01
C HIS A 25 11.37 14.60 13.14
N THR A 26 11.13 15.68 12.41
CA THR A 26 11.85 16.97 12.52
C THR A 26 11.37 17.81 13.69
N LYS A 27 10.28 17.44 14.35
CA LYS A 27 9.75 18.07 15.55
C LYS A 27 9.89 17.13 16.75
N PRO A 28 9.97 17.65 17.97
CA PRO A 28 10.06 16.83 19.17
C PRO A 28 8.88 15.88 19.33
N PHE A 29 9.11 14.61 19.66
CA PHE A 29 8.03 13.65 19.92
C PHE A 29 7.01 14.12 20.98
N PRO A 30 7.41 14.74 22.12
CA PRO A 30 6.47 15.27 23.08
C PRO A 30 5.49 16.30 22.52
N PHE A 31 5.90 17.07 21.49
CA PHE A 31 4.99 17.99 20.81
C PHE A 31 3.85 17.25 20.11
N TRP A 32 4.16 16.20 19.34
CA TRP A 32 3.14 15.40 18.65
C TRP A 32 2.24 14.63 19.61
N GLU A 33 2.84 14.05 20.64
CA GLU A 33 2.08 13.31 21.68
C GLU A 33 1.05 14.22 22.35
N TRP A 34 1.47 15.42 22.75
CA TRP A 34 0.59 16.43 23.30
C TRP A 34 -0.46 16.93 22.29
N LEU A 35 -0.06 17.32 21.08
CA LEU A 35 -0.97 17.89 20.07
C LEU A 35 -2.07 16.89 19.68
N ILE A 36 -1.69 15.66 19.41
CA ILE A 36 -2.65 14.60 19.05
C ILE A 36 -3.59 14.29 20.21
N ALA A 37 -3.08 14.24 21.45
CA ALA A 37 -3.89 14.04 22.63
C ALA A 37 -4.88 15.18 22.88
N GLU A 38 -4.45 16.43 22.70
CA GLU A 38 -5.31 17.61 22.82
C GLU A 38 -6.46 17.57 21.80
N ILE A 39 -6.14 17.30 20.54
CA ILE A 39 -7.15 17.27 19.45
C ILE A 39 -8.15 16.14 19.68
N ARG A 40 -7.71 14.97 20.12
CA ARG A 40 -8.59 13.82 20.35
C ARG A 40 -9.59 13.99 21.49
N LYS A 41 -9.38 14.96 22.41
CA LYS A 41 -10.37 15.26 23.44
C LYS A 41 -11.70 15.71 22.86
N ASP A 42 -11.62 16.56 21.82
CA ASP A 42 -12.80 17.18 21.22
C ASP A 42 -13.16 16.57 19.85
N TYR A 43 -12.17 16.00 19.14
CA TYR A 43 -12.29 15.45 17.78
C TYR A 43 -11.62 14.06 17.67
N PRO A 44 -12.20 13.03 18.32
CA PRO A 44 -11.61 11.68 18.32
C PRO A 44 -11.54 11.03 16.93
N GLU A 45 -12.34 11.51 15.97
CA GLU A 45 -12.36 11.03 14.59
C GLU A 45 -11.20 11.57 13.73
N VAL A 46 -10.44 12.56 14.21
CA VAL A 46 -9.33 13.14 13.44
C VAL A 46 -8.17 12.16 13.30
N ILE A 47 -7.70 12.00 12.09
CA ILE A 47 -6.66 11.05 11.69
C ILE A 47 -5.38 11.80 11.34
N PHE A 48 -4.26 11.35 11.92
CA PHE A 48 -2.92 11.82 11.60
C PHE A 48 -2.13 10.75 10.87
N LEU A 49 -1.66 11.06 9.65
CA LEU A 49 -0.79 10.22 8.83
C LEU A 49 0.66 10.72 8.96
N SER A 50 1.56 9.83 9.36
CA SER A 50 2.98 10.14 9.49
C SER A 50 3.70 9.85 8.18
N GLU A 51 4.17 10.88 7.51
CA GLU A 51 5.11 10.73 6.40
C GLU A 51 6.53 10.93 6.92
N ALA A 52 7.20 9.84 7.25
CA ALA A 52 8.51 9.87 7.89
C ALA A 52 9.37 8.69 7.42
N PHE A 53 9.99 8.81 6.26
CA PHE A 53 10.93 7.82 5.73
C PHE A 53 12.28 7.92 6.45
N THR A 54 12.31 7.46 7.69
CA THR A 54 13.45 7.57 8.61
C THR A 54 13.78 6.19 9.20
N ARG A 55 14.69 6.16 10.18
CA ARG A 55 15.09 4.91 10.82
C ARG A 55 13.89 4.19 11.48
N PRO A 56 13.83 2.84 11.47
CA PRO A 56 12.69 2.08 12.02
C PRO A 56 12.28 2.48 13.44
N LYS A 57 13.26 2.73 14.33
CA LYS A 57 12.98 3.15 15.71
C LYS A 57 12.19 4.46 15.80
N VAL A 58 12.46 5.39 14.90
CA VAL A 58 11.79 6.69 14.84
C VAL A 58 10.37 6.53 14.31
N MET A 59 10.17 5.77 13.22
CA MET A 59 8.84 5.46 12.70
C MET A 59 7.96 4.75 13.73
N LYS A 60 8.51 3.74 14.41
CA LYS A 60 7.83 3.02 15.49
C LYS A 60 7.45 3.95 16.65
N ARG A 61 8.33 4.89 17.02
CA ARG A 61 8.03 5.87 18.07
C ARG A 61 6.89 6.80 17.67
N LEU A 62 6.87 7.30 16.44
CA LEU A 62 5.78 8.13 15.92
C LEU A 62 4.43 7.40 16.01
N ALA A 63 4.37 6.14 15.60
CA ALA A 63 3.15 5.34 15.75
C ALA A 63 2.71 5.21 17.22
N LYS A 64 3.66 4.98 18.15
CA LYS A 64 3.37 4.83 19.59
C LYS A 64 2.90 6.12 20.27
N ILE A 65 3.24 7.30 19.76
CA ILE A 65 2.80 8.58 20.33
C ILE A 65 1.51 9.12 19.74
N GLY A 66 0.85 8.34 18.88
CA GLY A 66 -0.54 8.64 18.51
C GLY A 66 -0.81 8.82 17.01
N PHE A 67 0.18 8.78 16.12
CA PHE A 67 -0.12 8.76 14.70
C PHE A 67 -0.96 7.54 14.34
N ASN A 68 -2.02 7.74 13.57
CA ASN A 68 -2.97 6.68 13.22
C ASN A 68 -2.44 5.73 12.15
N GLN A 69 -1.68 6.26 11.19
CA GLN A 69 -1.07 5.51 10.11
C GLN A 69 0.31 6.05 9.79
N SER A 70 1.17 5.21 9.23
CA SER A 70 2.49 5.59 8.77
C SER A 70 2.71 5.20 7.32
N TYR A 71 3.32 6.09 6.54
CA TYR A 71 3.97 5.72 5.30
C TYR A 71 5.07 4.70 5.62
N THR A 72 5.42 3.86 4.66
CA THR A 72 6.20 2.66 4.94
C THR A 72 7.34 2.47 3.94
N TYR A 73 8.27 1.56 4.25
CA TYR A 73 9.32 1.16 3.31
C TYR A 73 8.83 0.31 2.13
N PHE A 74 7.53 0.01 2.04
CA PHE A 74 6.93 -0.69 0.90
C PHE A 74 7.36 -0.08 -0.46
N THR A 75 7.54 1.23 -0.51
CA THR A 75 7.98 1.96 -1.70
C THR A 75 9.22 1.32 -2.34
N TRP A 76 10.16 0.82 -1.52
CA TRP A 76 11.44 0.22 -1.94
C TRP A 76 11.53 -1.30 -1.79
N ARG A 77 10.45 -1.98 -1.45
CA ARG A 77 10.43 -3.44 -1.36
C ARG A 77 9.97 -4.02 -2.69
N ASN A 78 10.88 -4.70 -3.42
CA ASN A 78 10.62 -5.12 -4.81
C ASN A 78 10.85 -6.63 -5.01
N SER A 79 11.75 -7.25 -4.27
CA SER A 79 11.97 -8.70 -4.35
C SER A 79 11.02 -9.49 -3.45
N LYS A 80 10.80 -10.76 -3.79
CA LYS A 80 10.01 -11.73 -3.01
C LYS A 80 10.43 -11.72 -1.54
N LYS A 81 11.74 -11.83 -1.30
CA LYS A 81 12.29 -11.86 0.07
C LYS A 81 12.03 -10.56 0.82
N GLU A 82 12.31 -9.41 0.22
CA GLU A 82 12.10 -8.11 0.87
C GLU A 82 10.63 -7.86 1.23
N ILE A 83 9.71 -8.20 0.32
CA ILE A 83 8.27 -8.03 0.54
C ILE A 83 7.81 -8.98 1.66
N THR A 84 8.21 -10.26 1.59
CA THR A 84 7.82 -11.27 2.58
C THR A 84 8.34 -10.92 3.97
N ASP A 85 9.63 -10.61 4.10
CA ASP A 85 10.25 -10.24 5.39
C ASP A 85 9.56 -9.00 5.98
N TYR A 86 9.30 -8.00 5.15
CA TYR A 86 8.66 -6.78 5.59
C TYR A 86 7.21 -7.00 6.04
N MET A 87 6.45 -7.82 5.31
CA MET A 87 5.08 -8.15 5.71
C MET A 87 5.06 -8.99 6.99
N ILE A 88 5.99 -9.92 7.17
CA ILE A 88 6.14 -10.68 8.43
C ILE A 88 6.46 -9.72 9.59
N GLU A 89 7.37 -8.77 9.40
CA GLU A 89 7.67 -7.75 10.40
C GLU A 89 6.41 -6.97 10.80
N LEU A 90 5.61 -6.54 9.84
CA LEU A 90 4.40 -5.73 10.08
C LEU A 90 3.27 -6.53 10.73
N THR A 91 3.07 -7.79 10.33
CA THR A 91 1.85 -8.55 10.67
C THR A 91 2.04 -9.62 11.75
N GLN A 92 3.29 -10.06 12.00
CA GLN A 92 3.57 -11.17 12.91
C GLN A 92 4.46 -10.79 14.11
N THR A 93 4.87 -9.52 14.21
CA THR A 93 5.61 -9.02 15.36
C THR A 93 4.74 -8.10 16.23
N GLU A 94 5.32 -7.57 17.32
CA GLU A 94 4.64 -6.59 18.18
C GLU A 94 4.14 -5.33 17.44
N GLN A 95 4.68 -5.07 16.23
CA GLN A 95 4.29 -3.90 15.45
C GLN A 95 2.81 -3.90 15.07
N LYS A 96 2.21 -5.07 14.86
CA LYS A 96 0.78 -5.19 14.55
C LYS A 96 -0.13 -4.51 15.59
N GLU A 97 0.33 -4.37 16.82
CA GLU A 97 -0.49 -3.79 17.90
C GLU A 97 -0.59 -2.26 17.82
N TYR A 98 0.45 -1.59 17.29
CA TYR A 98 0.51 -0.12 17.32
C TYR A 98 0.80 0.53 15.97
N PHE A 99 1.35 -0.19 14.99
CA PHE A 99 1.76 0.37 13.70
C PHE A 99 0.74 0.02 12.62
N ARG A 100 0.09 1.01 12.03
CA ARG A 100 -0.86 0.84 10.92
C ARG A 100 -0.19 1.28 9.62
N PRO A 101 0.19 0.33 8.75
CA PRO A 101 0.88 0.63 7.52
C PRO A 101 -0.04 1.30 6.50
N ASN A 102 0.50 2.27 5.76
CA ASN A 102 -0.08 2.84 4.57
C ASN A 102 0.92 2.65 3.42
N PHE A 103 0.55 1.92 2.39
CA PHE A 103 1.45 1.55 1.31
C PHE A 103 1.37 2.56 0.17
N TRP A 104 2.52 3.14 -0.16
CA TRP A 104 2.67 4.10 -1.26
C TRP A 104 3.67 3.58 -2.28
N PRO A 105 3.25 3.22 -3.51
CA PRO A 105 4.15 2.91 -4.62
C PRO A 105 5.01 4.09 -5.03
N ASN A 106 4.45 5.27 -4.99
CA ASN A 106 5.08 6.57 -5.28
C ASN A 106 4.50 7.64 -4.35
N THR A 107 5.17 8.78 -4.25
CA THR A 107 4.65 9.98 -3.57
C THR A 107 4.90 11.21 -4.43
N PRO A 108 4.37 12.40 -4.11
CA PRO A 108 4.75 13.62 -4.83
C PRO A 108 6.26 13.90 -4.85
N ASP A 109 6.98 13.35 -3.86
CA ASP A 109 8.42 13.57 -3.68
C ASP A 109 9.28 12.39 -4.15
N ILE A 110 8.67 11.20 -4.36
CA ILE A 110 9.43 9.97 -4.56
C ILE A 110 8.91 9.23 -5.78
N LEU A 111 9.82 9.04 -6.74
CA LEU A 111 9.69 8.12 -7.86
C LEU A 111 10.78 7.05 -7.73
N PRO A 112 10.50 5.87 -7.12
CA PRO A 112 11.52 4.87 -6.87
C PRO A 112 12.06 4.27 -8.16
N GLU A 113 13.33 3.83 -8.15
CA GLU A 113 14.03 3.27 -9.32
C GLU A 113 13.25 2.14 -10.00
N PHE A 114 12.54 1.33 -9.23
CA PHE A 114 11.72 0.24 -9.77
C PHE A 114 10.65 0.75 -10.76
N LEU A 115 10.04 1.91 -10.48
CA LEU A 115 9.08 2.55 -11.39
C LEU A 115 9.77 3.30 -12.53
N GLN A 116 10.95 3.89 -12.28
CA GLN A 116 11.70 4.60 -13.32
C GLN A 116 12.07 3.66 -14.47
N PHE A 117 12.52 2.44 -14.16
CA PHE A 117 13.10 1.53 -15.14
C PHE A 117 12.16 0.41 -15.58
N GLY A 118 11.23 -0.03 -14.73
CA GLY A 118 10.36 -1.17 -15.01
C GLY A 118 9.13 -0.83 -15.89
N GLY A 119 8.95 0.43 -16.25
CA GLY A 119 7.85 0.86 -17.11
C GLY A 119 6.46 0.50 -16.57
N ARG A 120 5.46 0.48 -17.43
CA ARG A 120 4.07 0.17 -17.06
C ARG A 120 3.89 -1.12 -16.24
N PRO A 121 4.60 -2.25 -16.51
CA PRO A 121 4.48 -3.44 -15.68
C PRO A 121 4.86 -3.21 -14.21
N ALA A 122 5.89 -2.41 -13.93
CA ALA A 122 6.29 -2.08 -12.56
C ALA A 122 5.18 -1.32 -11.80
N PHE A 123 4.50 -0.38 -12.47
CA PHE A 123 3.34 0.32 -11.88
C PHE A 123 2.20 -0.66 -11.56
N VAL A 124 1.89 -1.59 -12.46
CA VAL A 124 0.88 -2.64 -12.24
C VAL A 124 1.26 -3.52 -11.03
N ILE A 125 2.50 -4.02 -10.98
CA ILE A 125 3.01 -4.84 -9.88
C ILE A 125 2.86 -4.10 -8.55
N LYS A 126 3.36 -2.87 -8.48
CA LYS A 126 3.31 -2.08 -7.24
C LYS A 126 1.89 -1.73 -6.82
N LEU A 127 0.98 -1.48 -7.76
CA LEU A 127 -0.43 -1.25 -7.46
C LEU A 127 -1.07 -2.48 -6.83
N VAL A 128 -0.94 -3.64 -7.48
CA VAL A 128 -1.54 -4.89 -6.97
C VAL A 128 -1.00 -5.22 -5.59
N LEU A 129 0.32 -5.15 -5.40
CA LEU A 129 0.94 -5.39 -4.09
C LEU A 129 0.44 -4.41 -3.01
N ALA A 130 0.41 -3.11 -3.30
CA ALA A 130 -0.08 -2.11 -2.37
C ALA A 130 -1.54 -2.34 -2.00
N ALA A 131 -2.37 -2.61 -3.01
CA ALA A 131 -3.80 -2.76 -2.87
C ALA A 131 -4.24 -4.05 -2.17
N THR A 132 -3.44 -5.11 -2.20
CA THR A 132 -3.84 -6.43 -1.68
C THR A 132 -3.05 -6.86 -0.43
N LEU A 133 -1.84 -6.35 -0.21
CA LEU A 133 -1.07 -6.65 1.01
C LEU A 133 -1.51 -5.78 2.21
N SER A 134 -1.93 -4.55 1.98
CA SER A 134 -2.32 -3.62 3.05
C SER A 134 -3.79 -3.20 2.94
N SER A 135 -4.42 -2.97 4.09
CA SER A 135 -5.77 -2.38 4.17
C SER A 135 -5.80 -0.92 3.70
N ASN A 136 -4.65 -0.24 3.75
CA ASN A 136 -4.52 1.16 3.35
C ASN A 136 -3.39 1.32 2.35
N TYR A 137 -3.70 1.95 1.23
CA TYR A 137 -2.69 2.37 0.26
C TYR A 137 -3.07 3.70 -0.37
N GLY A 138 -2.08 4.38 -0.92
CA GLY A 138 -2.26 5.57 -1.71
C GLY A 138 -1.36 5.56 -2.94
N ILE A 139 -1.75 6.37 -3.92
CA ILE A 139 -0.93 6.65 -5.10
C ILE A 139 -0.85 8.16 -5.28
N TYR A 140 0.29 8.64 -5.76
CA TYR A 140 0.39 10.00 -6.25
C TYR A 140 -0.10 10.05 -7.69
N GLY A 141 -1.34 10.46 -7.88
CA GLY A 141 -1.95 10.67 -9.19
C GLY A 141 -1.96 12.16 -9.56
N PRO A 142 -2.03 12.49 -10.85
CA PRO A 142 -2.19 11.64 -12.04
C PRO A 142 -0.90 10.93 -12.51
N ALA A 143 0.24 11.24 -11.91
CA ALA A 143 1.53 10.67 -12.35
C ALA A 143 1.53 9.12 -12.35
N PHE A 144 0.90 8.49 -11.34
CA PHE A 144 0.82 7.03 -11.27
C PHE A 144 -0.10 6.44 -12.34
N GLU A 145 -1.30 7.02 -12.52
CA GLU A 145 -2.27 6.57 -13.52
C GLU A 145 -1.72 6.64 -14.95
N LEU A 146 -0.87 7.61 -15.21
CA LEU A 146 -0.26 7.83 -16.53
C LEU A 146 1.11 7.17 -16.67
N CYS A 147 1.55 6.40 -15.67
CA CYS A 147 2.85 5.73 -15.63
C CYS A 147 4.02 6.68 -15.88
N VAL A 148 4.00 7.89 -15.32
CA VAL A 148 5.08 8.85 -15.45
C VAL A 148 6.32 8.30 -14.74
N ASN A 149 7.39 8.07 -15.48
CA ASN A 149 8.60 7.43 -14.98
C ASN A 149 9.89 8.23 -15.25
N GLU A 150 9.76 9.48 -15.70
CA GLU A 150 10.90 10.36 -15.90
C GLU A 150 11.35 10.96 -14.56
N ALA A 151 12.60 10.69 -14.22
CA ALA A 151 13.21 11.15 -12.96
C ALA A 151 14.29 12.22 -13.22
N VAL A 152 14.55 13.00 -12.20
CA VAL A 152 15.77 13.83 -12.14
C VAL A 152 16.99 12.89 -12.18
N PRO A 153 17.97 13.12 -13.08
CA PRO A 153 19.11 12.23 -13.22
C PRO A 153 19.80 11.90 -11.89
N GLY A 154 19.91 10.59 -11.59
CA GLY A 154 20.55 10.09 -10.37
C GLY A 154 19.74 10.30 -9.07
N LYS A 155 18.45 10.63 -9.17
CA LYS A 155 17.57 10.80 -8.02
C LYS A 155 16.27 10.00 -8.16
N GLU A 156 15.65 9.72 -7.04
CA GLU A 156 14.28 9.19 -6.98
C GLU A 156 13.23 10.31 -6.88
N GLU A 157 13.37 11.34 -7.72
CA GLU A 157 12.46 12.49 -7.77
C GLU A 157 11.90 12.63 -9.18
N TYR A 158 10.63 13.00 -9.30
CA TYR A 158 10.00 13.30 -10.59
C TYR A 158 10.68 14.49 -11.28
N LEU A 159 11.01 14.31 -12.58
CA LEU A 159 11.44 15.42 -13.42
C LEU A 159 10.26 16.39 -13.63
N ASN A 160 10.51 17.69 -13.43
CA ASN A 160 9.48 18.72 -13.61
C ASN A 160 8.19 18.41 -12.83
N SER A 161 8.31 18.10 -11.53
CA SER A 161 7.15 17.75 -10.71
C SER A 161 6.20 18.93 -10.49
N GLU A 162 4.94 18.63 -10.11
CA GLU A 162 3.93 19.64 -9.77
C GLU A 162 4.29 20.55 -8.59
N LYS A 163 5.37 20.26 -7.86
CA LYS A 163 5.94 21.18 -6.89
C LYS A 163 6.43 22.49 -7.53
N TYR A 164 6.86 22.41 -8.77
CA TYR A 164 7.59 23.49 -9.47
C TYR A 164 6.91 23.91 -10.77
N GLU A 165 5.96 23.14 -11.27
CA GLU A 165 5.39 23.30 -12.60
C GLU A 165 3.89 22.98 -12.61
N ILE A 166 3.11 23.83 -13.25
CA ILE A 166 1.69 23.55 -13.48
C ILE A 166 1.59 22.56 -14.62
N LYS A 167 1.06 21.37 -14.32
CA LYS A 167 0.87 20.28 -15.30
C LYS A 167 -0.51 20.30 -15.93
N GLN A 168 -0.54 19.98 -17.23
CA GLN A 168 -1.77 19.59 -17.92
C GLN A 168 -1.65 18.13 -18.32
N TRP A 169 -2.51 17.29 -17.76
CA TRP A 169 -2.42 15.85 -17.90
C TRP A 169 -3.32 15.36 -19.05
N ASN A 170 -2.73 14.55 -19.95
CA ASN A 170 -3.51 13.86 -20.98
C ASN A 170 -4.10 12.57 -20.41
N TRP A 171 -5.29 12.67 -19.85
CA TRP A 171 -6.01 11.54 -19.25
C TRP A 171 -6.40 10.44 -20.24
N ASP A 172 -6.38 10.71 -21.54
CA ASP A 172 -6.70 9.74 -22.59
C ASP A 172 -5.46 9.14 -23.25
N GLN A 173 -4.29 9.40 -22.69
CA GLN A 173 -3.04 8.77 -23.10
C GLN A 173 -3.20 7.25 -23.12
N SER A 174 -2.76 6.62 -24.22
CA SER A 174 -2.75 5.16 -24.35
C SER A 174 -1.84 4.52 -23.32
N GLY A 175 -2.21 3.34 -22.81
CA GLY A 175 -1.42 2.62 -21.80
C GLY A 175 -1.57 3.15 -20.37
N ASN A 176 -2.46 4.13 -20.13
CA ASN A 176 -2.77 4.57 -18.76
C ASN A 176 -3.39 3.45 -17.92
N LEU A 177 -3.39 3.62 -16.60
CA LEU A 177 -3.87 2.62 -15.63
C LEU A 177 -5.28 2.89 -15.09
N LYS A 178 -5.99 3.92 -15.56
CA LYS A 178 -7.30 4.32 -14.98
C LYS A 178 -8.26 3.15 -14.81
N GLN A 179 -8.47 2.38 -15.88
CA GLN A 179 -9.39 1.24 -15.85
C GLN A 179 -8.89 0.11 -14.95
N PHE A 180 -7.59 -0.15 -14.97
CA PHE A 180 -6.98 -1.17 -14.13
C PHE A 180 -7.06 -0.80 -12.64
N ILE A 181 -6.76 0.44 -12.28
CA ILE A 181 -6.91 0.97 -10.91
C ILE A 181 -8.37 0.87 -10.46
N ALA A 182 -9.32 1.26 -11.33
CA ALA A 182 -10.74 1.15 -11.04
C ALA A 182 -11.16 -0.31 -10.77
N ARG A 183 -10.65 -1.28 -11.56
CA ARG A 183 -10.91 -2.71 -11.37
C ARG A 183 -10.34 -3.19 -10.03
N VAL A 184 -9.07 -2.91 -9.74
CA VAL A 184 -8.42 -3.31 -8.49
C VAL A 184 -9.14 -2.72 -7.28
N ASN A 185 -9.53 -1.44 -7.32
CA ASN A 185 -10.29 -0.80 -6.25
C ASN A 185 -11.69 -1.40 -6.06
N ARG A 186 -12.35 -1.80 -7.15
CA ARG A 186 -13.63 -2.51 -7.08
C ARG A 186 -13.45 -3.86 -6.39
N ILE A 187 -12.46 -4.66 -6.81
CA ILE A 187 -12.12 -5.94 -6.19
C ILE A 187 -11.89 -5.76 -4.68
N ARG A 188 -11.08 -4.78 -4.27
CA ARG A 188 -10.87 -4.50 -2.84
C ARG A 188 -12.16 -4.20 -2.08
N ARG A 189 -13.02 -3.38 -2.66
CA ARG A 189 -14.27 -2.96 -2.01
C ARG A 189 -15.28 -4.08 -1.89
N GLU A 190 -15.33 -4.96 -2.89
CA GLU A 190 -16.28 -6.06 -2.98
C GLU A 190 -15.83 -7.31 -2.21
N ASN A 191 -14.53 -7.41 -1.82
CA ASN A 191 -13.96 -8.56 -1.13
C ASN A 191 -13.44 -8.17 0.26
N PRO A 192 -14.19 -8.44 1.33
CA PRO A 192 -13.81 -8.13 2.72
C PRO A 192 -12.45 -8.69 3.15
N ALA A 193 -12.04 -9.85 2.63
CA ALA A 193 -10.73 -10.42 2.91
C ALA A 193 -9.57 -9.47 2.57
N LEU A 194 -9.73 -8.58 1.58
CA LEU A 194 -8.72 -7.59 1.20
C LEU A 194 -8.74 -6.29 2.03
N GLN A 195 -9.72 -6.12 2.93
CA GLN A 195 -9.90 -4.89 3.70
C GLN A 195 -9.15 -4.89 5.04
N THR A 196 -8.43 -5.95 5.36
CA THR A 196 -7.55 -6.03 6.53
C THR A 196 -6.11 -6.33 6.14
N THR A 197 -5.14 -5.90 6.93
CA THR A 197 -3.71 -6.20 6.73
C THR A 197 -3.32 -7.52 7.40
N TRP A 198 -4.03 -7.91 8.46
CA TRP A 198 -3.57 -8.87 9.48
C TRP A 198 -3.84 -10.34 9.14
N ASN A 199 -4.65 -10.61 8.13
CA ASN A 199 -5.06 -11.96 7.69
C ASN A 199 -4.19 -12.52 6.55
N LEU A 200 -2.99 -11.99 6.36
CA LEU A 200 -2.08 -12.37 5.29
C LEU A 200 -1.34 -13.67 5.60
N LYS A 201 -1.30 -14.56 4.60
CA LYS A 201 -0.51 -15.79 4.62
C LYS A 201 0.23 -15.94 3.28
N PHE A 202 1.55 -16.21 3.35
CA PHE A 202 2.34 -16.55 2.18
C PHE A 202 2.33 -18.04 1.91
N TYR A 203 2.35 -18.41 0.64
CA TYR A 203 2.36 -19.79 0.17
C TYR A 203 3.55 -20.09 -0.73
N GLU A 204 3.82 -21.38 -0.91
CA GLU A 204 4.96 -21.84 -1.70
C GLU A 204 4.70 -21.68 -3.19
N VAL A 205 5.73 -21.23 -3.91
CA VAL A 205 5.85 -21.22 -5.36
C VAL A 205 7.31 -21.45 -5.73
N ASP A 206 7.56 -22.26 -6.73
CA ASP A 206 8.88 -22.74 -7.14
C ASP A 206 9.71 -21.75 -7.98
N ASN A 207 9.25 -20.49 -8.07
CA ASN A 207 9.92 -19.42 -8.80
C ASN A 207 10.14 -18.20 -7.89
N GLU A 208 11.39 -17.71 -7.84
CA GLU A 208 11.80 -16.55 -7.03
C GLU A 208 11.21 -15.22 -7.50
N TYR A 209 10.77 -15.14 -8.76
CA TYR A 209 10.09 -13.96 -9.31
C TYR A 209 8.58 -13.99 -9.11
N LEU A 210 8.02 -15.07 -8.60
CA LEU A 210 6.61 -15.15 -8.29
C LEU A 210 6.37 -15.04 -6.78
N LEU A 211 5.47 -14.14 -6.40
CA LEU A 211 5.00 -14.03 -5.02
C LEU A 211 3.58 -14.56 -4.94
N PHE A 212 3.36 -15.53 -4.06
CA PHE A 212 2.06 -16.16 -3.84
C PHE A 212 1.62 -15.98 -2.39
N TYR A 213 0.43 -15.43 -2.20
CA TYR A 213 -0.15 -15.22 -0.88
C TYR A 213 -1.67 -15.23 -0.94
N GLY A 214 -2.28 -15.39 0.22
CA GLY A 214 -3.72 -15.36 0.39
C GLY A 214 -4.15 -14.54 1.58
N LYS A 215 -5.41 -14.17 1.55
CA LYS A 215 -6.13 -13.52 2.63
C LYS A 215 -7.50 -14.15 2.78
N GLU A 216 -7.93 -14.34 4.01
CA GLU A 216 -9.19 -14.96 4.33
C GLU A 216 -9.94 -14.11 5.36
N THR A 217 -11.27 -14.07 5.26
CA THR A 217 -12.10 -13.47 6.30
C THR A 217 -12.04 -14.29 7.59
N ALA A 218 -12.26 -13.66 8.73
CA ALA A 218 -12.15 -14.32 10.03
C ALA A 218 -13.14 -15.49 10.23
N ASP A 219 -14.24 -15.48 9.50
CA ASP A 219 -15.26 -16.54 9.49
C ASP A 219 -15.01 -17.63 8.43
N GLY A 220 -13.93 -17.50 7.64
CA GLY A 220 -13.60 -18.43 6.56
C GLY A 220 -14.54 -18.38 5.35
N ALA A 221 -15.43 -17.40 5.28
CA ALA A 221 -16.45 -17.33 4.23
C ALA A 221 -15.89 -16.88 2.87
N GLU A 222 -14.76 -16.17 2.89
CA GLU A 222 -14.12 -15.67 1.67
C GLU A 222 -12.61 -15.82 1.76
N SER A 223 -12.01 -16.34 0.70
CA SER A 223 -10.56 -16.48 0.54
C SER A 223 -10.14 -15.93 -0.81
N ILE A 224 -9.16 -15.02 -0.79
CA ILE A 224 -8.57 -14.42 -1.98
C ILE A 224 -7.12 -14.85 -2.08
N LEU A 225 -6.78 -15.50 -3.19
CA LEU A 225 -5.42 -15.85 -3.54
C LEU A 225 -4.86 -14.85 -4.54
N THR A 226 -3.64 -14.41 -4.32
CA THR A 226 -2.96 -13.45 -5.20
C THR A 226 -1.61 -13.99 -5.62
N VAL A 227 -1.39 -14.01 -6.94
CA VAL A 227 -0.10 -14.35 -7.55
C VAL A 227 0.41 -13.12 -8.30
N VAL A 228 1.63 -12.71 -7.99
CA VAL A 228 2.24 -11.54 -8.63
C VAL A 228 3.58 -11.93 -9.24
N ASN A 229 3.73 -11.70 -10.54
CA ASN A 229 5.03 -11.69 -11.19
C ASN A 229 5.76 -10.40 -10.79
N LEU A 230 6.88 -10.52 -10.08
CA LEU A 230 7.69 -9.39 -9.60
C LEU A 230 8.71 -8.91 -10.63
N ASP A 231 8.90 -9.64 -11.74
CA ASP A 231 9.79 -9.26 -12.83
C ASP A 231 9.03 -8.37 -13.84
N PRO A 232 9.33 -7.07 -13.94
CA PRO A 232 8.63 -6.19 -14.87
C PRO A 232 9.05 -6.39 -16.32
N TYR A 233 10.08 -7.20 -16.60
CA TYR A 233 10.69 -7.34 -17.93
C TYR A 233 10.32 -8.62 -18.64
N HIS A 234 10.08 -9.72 -17.91
CA HIS A 234 9.88 -11.03 -18.48
C HIS A 234 8.64 -11.73 -17.93
N THR A 235 8.00 -12.50 -18.78
CA THR A 235 6.96 -13.44 -18.34
C THR A 235 7.59 -14.54 -17.49
N GLN A 236 7.00 -14.81 -16.35
CA GLN A 236 7.42 -15.86 -15.43
C GLN A 236 6.38 -16.97 -15.37
N SER A 237 6.82 -18.19 -15.13
CA SER A 237 5.95 -19.34 -14.88
C SER A 237 6.45 -20.12 -13.66
N GLY A 238 5.56 -20.86 -13.00
CA GLY A 238 5.90 -21.66 -11.85
C GLY A 238 4.71 -22.49 -11.34
N TRP A 239 5.01 -23.43 -10.46
CA TRP A 239 4.01 -24.26 -9.81
C TRP A 239 3.62 -23.69 -8.47
N LEU A 240 2.32 -23.50 -8.26
CA LEU A 240 1.73 -23.02 -7.01
C LEU A 240 1.22 -24.22 -6.20
N LYS A 241 1.52 -24.24 -4.92
CA LYS A 241 0.93 -25.20 -4.00
C LYS A 241 -0.28 -24.57 -3.31
N ILE A 242 -1.47 -24.84 -3.86
CA ILE A 242 -2.71 -24.31 -3.31
C ILE A 242 -3.13 -25.14 -2.11
N PRO A 243 -3.31 -24.53 -0.92
CA PRO A 243 -3.66 -25.25 0.30
C PRO A 243 -5.17 -25.52 0.39
N ILE A 244 -5.72 -26.32 -0.52
CA ILE A 244 -7.17 -26.55 -0.66
C ILE A 244 -7.84 -27.00 0.64
N TYR A 245 -7.15 -27.78 1.47
CA TYR A 245 -7.67 -28.23 2.78
C TYR A 245 -7.86 -27.06 3.77
N GLU A 246 -7.05 -26.01 3.68
CA GLU A 246 -7.20 -24.82 4.52
C GLU A 246 -8.49 -24.07 4.19
N PHE A 247 -8.95 -24.16 2.95
CA PHE A 247 -10.19 -23.55 2.47
C PHE A 247 -11.42 -24.50 2.57
N GLY A 248 -11.27 -25.64 3.27
CA GLY A 248 -12.35 -26.62 3.40
C GLY A 248 -12.73 -27.32 2.10
N ILE A 249 -11.86 -27.25 1.08
CA ILE A 249 -12.10 -27.86 -0.24
C ILE A 249 -11.63 -29.32 -0.21
N SER A 250 -12.53 -30.24 -0.58
CA SER A 250 -12.20 -31.66 -0.76
C SER A 250 -11.44 -31.86 -2.07
N PRO A 251 -10.33 -32.64 -2.09
CA PRO A 251 -9.62 -32.94 -3.32
C PRO A 251 -10.42 -33.80 -4.32
N ASP A 252 -11.47 -34.45 -3.84
CA ASP A 252 -12.31 -35.33 -4.66
C ASP A 252 -13.52 -34.61 -5.30
N GLN A 253 -13.64 -33.31 -5.09
CA GLN A 253 -14.72 -32.50 -5.61
C GLN A 253 -14.19 -31.32 -6.43
N PRO A 254 -14.79 -31.07 -7.61
CA PRO A 254 -14.42 -29.90 -8.38
C PRO A 254 -14.79 -28.61 -7.64
N TYR A 255 -13.95 -27.60 -7.75
CA TYR A 255 -14.21 -26.26 -7.20
C TYR A 255 -14.04 -25.18 -8.26
N LEU A 256 -14.74 -24.06 -8.05
CA LEU A 256 -14.68 -22.91 -8.95
C LEU A 256 -13.57 -21.98 -8.54
N CYS A 257 -12.63 -21.71 -9.44
CA CYS A 257 -11.65 -20.64 -9.34
C CYS A 257 -12.09 -19.47 -10.22
N HIS A 258 -12.27 -18.29 -9.64
CA HIS A 258 -12.68 -17.08 -10.34
C HIS A 258 -11.54 -16.08 -10.37
N ASP A 259 -11.01 -15.77 -11.56
CA ASP A 259 -10.03 -14.72 -11.76
C ASP A 259 -10.73 -13.35 -11.71
N LEU A 260 -10.51 -12.61 -10.63
CA LEU A 260 -11.14 -11.30 -10.41
C LEU A 260 -10.60 -10.20 -11.34
N LEU A 261 -9.44 -10.38 -11.98
CA LEU A 261 -8.89 -9.40 -12.91
C LEU A 261 -9.47 -9.55 -14.31
N SER A 262 -9.57 -10.77 -14.84
CA SER A 262 -10.14 -11.05 -16.17
C SER A 262 -11.64 -11.33 -16.14
N ASP A 263 -12.17 -11.74 -14.98
CA ASP A 263 -13.53 -12.27 -14.78
C ASP A 263 -13.75 -13.70 -15.32
N ASP A 264 -12.66 -14.37 -15.67
CA ASP A 264 -12.70 -15.75 -16.14
C ASP A 264 -12.95 -16.73 -14.97
N LYS A 265 -13.60 -17.84 -15.29
CA LYS A 265 -13.96 -18.88 -14.33
C LYS A 265 -13.43 -20.22 -14.78
N TYR A 266 -12.74 -20.90 -13.85
CA TYR A 266 -12.12 -22.19 -14.08
C TYR A 266 -12.70 -23.20 -13.09
N ILE A 267 -12.95 -24.40 -13.57
CA ILE A 267 -13.31 -25.54 -12.72
C ILE A 267 -12.07 -26.41 -12.58
N TRP A 268 -11.61 -26.56 -11.37
CA TRP A 268 -10.42 -27.34 -11.01
C TRP A 268 -10.81 -28.56 -10.16
#